data_16da62256e5621e3bfe91a41f9190786
#
_entry.id   16da62256e5621e3bfe91a41f9190786
#
_cell.length_a   1.000
_cell.length_b   1.000
_cell.length_c   1.000
_cell.angle_alpha   90.00
_cell.angle_beta   90.00
_cell.angle_gamma   90.00
#
_symmetry.space_group_name_H-M   'P 1'
#
loop_
_entity.id
_entity.type
_entity.pdbx_description
1 polymer ?
#
loop_
_entity_poly.entity_id
_entity_poly.type
_entity_poly.pdbx_seq_one_letter_code
_entity_poly.pdbx_strand_id
1 'polypeptide(L)' 'MRAIIKFKDNSYINISADYIATQDDFVKVWNGENLVAMVRQEEVSACYLSERRE' A
#
# COMPACT_ATOMS: atom_id res chain seq x y z
N MET A 1 11.46 -0.98 -5.11
CA MET A 1 10.22 -1.70 -4.86
C MET A 1 9.07 -0.72 -4.76
N ARG A 2 7.91 -1.11 -5.21
CA ARG A 2 6.74 -0.25 -5.23
C ARG A 2 5.59 -0.93 -4.51
N ALA A 3 4.81 -0.15 -3.80
CA ALA A 3 3.58 -0.64 -3.17
C ALA A 3 2.41 -0.22 -4.04
N ILE A 4 1.54 -1.18 -4.34
CA ILE A 4 0.36 -0.93 -5.16
C ILE A 4 -0.85 -1.29 -4.33
N ILE A 5 -1.74 -0.32 -4.15
CA ILE A 5 -2.97 -0.51 -3.39
C ILE A 5 -4.12 -0.15 -4.29
N LYS A 6 -5.01 -1.12 -4.51
CA LYS A 6 -6.21 -0.90 -5.31
C LYS A 6 -7.40 -0.79 -4.40
N PHE A 7 -8.26 0.17 -4.69
CA PHE A 7 -9.43 0.43 -3.89
C PHE A 7 -10.69 -0.11 -4.57
N LYS A 8 -11.73 -0.25 -3.78
CA LYS A 8 -12.98 -0.83 -4.30
C LYS A 8 -13.67 0.07 -5.32
N ASP A 9 -13.30 1.35 -5.36
CA ASP A 9 -13.85 2.28 -6.36
C ASP A 9 -13.01 2.30 -7.64
N ASN A 10 -12.07 1.35 -7.79
CA ASN A 10 -11.22 1.18 -8.96
C ASN A 10 -10.07 2.19 -9.05
N SER A 11 -9.90 3.04 -8.05
CA SER A 11 -8.71 3.88 -7.99
C SER A 11 -7.55 3.07 -7.40
N TYR A 12 -6.35 3.59 -7.49
CA TYR A 12 -5.20 2.90 -6.92
C TYR A 12 -4.08 3.88 -6.60
N ILE A 13 -3.18 3.41 -5.74
CA ILE A 13 -1.97 4.12 -5.36
C ILE A 13 -0.78 3.27 -5.77
N ASN A 14 0.25 3.92 -6.31
CA ASN A 14 1.49 3.26 -6.71
C ASN A 14 2.63 4.13 -6.20
N ILE A 15 3.27 3.73 -5.11
CA ILE A 15 4.30 4.55 -4.47
C ILE A 15 5.52 3.71 -4.13
N SER A 16 6.65 4.38 -4.00
CA SER A 16 7.89 3.72 -3.62
C SER A 16 7.80 3.28 -2.17
N ALA A 17 8.00 1.99 -1.92
CA ALA A 17 7.88 1.43 -0.58
C ALA A 17 8.47 0.03 -0.55
N ASP A 18 8.80 -0.44 0.65
CA ASP A 18 9.38 -1.76 0.80
C ASP A 18 8.63 -2.64 1.81
N TYR A 19 7.56 -2.14 2.41
CA TYR A 19 6.87 -2.92 3.43
C TYR A 19 5.42 -2.49 3.54
N ILE A 20 4.53 -3.47 3.63
CA ILE A 20 3.11 -3.25 3.85
C ILE A 20 2.68 -4.07 5.05
N ALA A 21 1.94 -3.46 5.97
CA ALA A 21 1.41 -4.14 7.13
C ALA A 21 -0.05 -3.77 7.31
N THR A 22 -0.83 -4.73 7.81
CA THR A 22 -2.23 -4.50 8.13
C THR A 22 -2.37 -4.54 9.65
N GLN A 23 -2.91 -3.47 10.23
CA GLN A 23 -3.03 -3.37 11.66
C GLN A 23 -4.20 -2.46 12.02
N ASP A 24 -5.06 -2.92 12.94
CA ASP A 24 -6.16 -2.09 13.48
C ASP A 24 -7.04 -1.53 12.38
N ASP A 25 -7.38 -2.36 11.38
CA ASP A 25 -8.27 -2.00 10.29
C ASP A 25 -7.64 -1.00 9.31
N PHE A 26 -6.33 -0.81 9.39
CA PHE A 26 -5.60 0.06 8.46
C PHE A 26 -4.54 -0.72 7.73
N VAL A 27 -4.32 -0.35 6.48
CA VAL A 27 -3.19 -0.82 5.71
C VAL A 27 -2.14 0.28 5.75
N LYS A 28 -0.98 -0.05 6.29
CA LYS A 28 0.12 0.89 6.45
C LYS A 28 1.25 0.52 5.51
N VAL A 29 1.77 1.51 4.82
CA VAL A 29 2.83 1.31 3.83
C VAL A 29 4.06 2.08 4.28
N TRP A 30 5.19 1.42 4.28
CA TRP A 30 6.44 1.96 4.79
C TRP A 30 7.50 1.97 3.71
N ASN A 31 8.36 2.98 3.77
CA ASN A 31 9.58 3.01 2.98
C ASN A 31 10.72 3.22 3.96
N GLY A 32 11.43 2.13 4.29
CA GLY A 32 12.39 2.17 5.37
C GLY A 32 11.69 2.43 6.68
N GLU A 33 12.05 3.49 7.35
CA GLU A 33 11.45 3.86 8.63
C GLU A 33 10.32 4.86 8.49
N ASN A 34 9.98 5.23 7.26
CA ASN A 34 8.99 6.26 7.02
C ASN A 34 7.66 5.67 6.64
N LEU A 35 6.61 6.08 7.34
CA LEU A 35 5.24 5.72 6.98
C LEU A 35 4.83 6.61 5.81
N VAL A 36 4.63 6.02 4.63
CA VAL A 36 4.34 6.80 3.44
C VAL A 36 2.88 6.76 3.03
N ALA A 37 2.10 5.83 3.60
CA ALA A 37 0.67 5.78 3.32
C ALA A 37 -0.04 5.00 4.40
N MET A 38 -1.28 5.39 4.69
CA MET A 38 -2.13 4.65 5.60
C MET A 38 -3.56 4.79 5.09
N VAL A 39 -4.20 3.67 4.82
CA VAL A 39 -5.55 3.67 4.26
C VAL A 39 -6.42 2.69 5.03
N ARG A 40 -7.73 2.87 4.94
CA ARG A 40 -8.65 1.97 5.61
C ARG A 40 -8.70 0.64 4.88
N GLN A 41 -8.57 -0.44 5.63
CA GLN A 41 -8.60 -1.77 5.04
C GLN A 41 -9.91 -2.06 4.33
N GLU A 42 -11.01 -1.55 4.86
CA GLU A 42 -12.32 -1.86 4.28
C GLU A 42 -12.50 -1.28 2.88
N GLU A 43 -11.67 -0.31 2.49
CA GLU A 43 -11.77 0.30 1.17
C GLU A 43 -10.80 -0.30 0.18
N VAL A 44 -9.99 -1.25 0.60
CA VAL A 44 -8.95 -1.84 -0.23
C VAL A 44 -9.44 -3.13 -0.84
N SER A 45 -9.32 -3.27 -2.16
CA SER A 45 -9.64 -4.52 -2.82
C SER A 45 -8.40 -5.40 -2.99
N ALA A 46 -7.22 -4.80 -3.09
CA ALA A 46 -5.97 -5.56 -3.20
C ALA A 46 -4.80 -4.65 -2.84
N CYS A 47 -3.77 -5.24 -2.25
CA CYS A 47 -2.53 -4.51 -2.00
C CYS A 47 -1.37 -5.49 -2.07
N TYR A 48 -0.26 -5.02 -2.62
CA TYR A 48 0.91 -5.88 -2.78
C TYR A 48 2.14 -5.05 -3.06
N LEU A 49 3.29 -5.67 -2.87
CA LEU A 49 4.57 -5.07 -3.22
C LEU A 49 5.00 -5.61 -4.57
N SER A 50 5.57 -4.74 -5.39
CA SER A 50 6.06 -5.10 -6.70
C SER A 50 7.53 -4.74 -6.79
N GLU A 51 8.33 -5.65 -7.30
CA GLU A 51 9.75 -5.39 -7.48
C GLU A 51 10.06 -4.90 -8.89
N ARG A 52 9.03 -4.70 -9.67
CA ARG A 52 9.22 -4.25 -11.04
C ARG A 52 9.85 -2.87 -11.06
N ARG A 53 10.81 -2.70 -11.94
CA ARG A 53 11.39 -1.40 -12.13
C ARG A 53 10.58 -0.59 -13.11
N GLU A 54 10.61 0.70 -12.92
CA GLU A 54 9.95 1.62 -13.84
C GLU A 54 10.93 2.26 -14.77
#